data_c03877b8fac98e51ae434bd283562e4c
#
_entry.id   c03877b8fac98e51ae434bd283562e4c
#
_cell.length_a   1.000
_cell.length_b   1.000
_cell.length_c   1.000
_cell.angle_alpha   90.00
_cell.angle_beta   90.00
_cell.angle_gamma   90.00
#
_symmetry.space_group_name_H-M   'P 1'
#
loop_
_entity.id
_entity.type
_entity.pdbx_description
1 polymer ?
#
loop_
_entity_poly.entity_id
_entity_poly.type
_entity_poly.pdbx_seq_one_letter_code
_entity_poly.pdbx_strand_id
1 'polypeptide(L)'
;FSFSVVDVHNQRFGPYTTWPRDAIQAGLSQPHLGAQISFTGSLIENLNALAAGGVNGGMWNNWDAGYDQGGSWTTTLGNPRLDLVAFGYHHPLMPLLDEQDIRMQIRLHKHIYAQTWTGGPTYSRGIFPAETAFSERIIPALVAEGIDWVLVDNIHFDRACLNYPHTNQSGLFAPNAADQINPDPAANGGAWVQLNNLWAPSQVSAPFGYQPHYVQYVNPVTGAITQMIAVPAARYEGNEDGRGGYGAFLYDVVMDQYIQYNTDAAHPMFVVLHHDGDNYGGGTD
;
A
#
# COMPACT_ATOMS: atom_id res chain seq x y z
N PHE A 1 -24.21 15.17 12.31
CA PHE A 1 -22.76 15.43 12.29
C PHE A 1 -22.55 16.93 12.18
N SER A 2 -21.72 17.53 13.05
CA SER A 2 -21.46 18.97 13.11
C SER A 2 -20.27 19.41 12.24
N PHE A 3 -19.68 18.51 11.45
CA PHE A 3 -18.54 18.84 10.60
C PHE A 3 -18.99 19.05 9.16
N SER A 4 -18.56 20.15 8.55
CA SER A 4 -18.63 20.28 7.09
C SER A 4 -17.43 19.57 6.45
N VAL A 5 -17.61 19.08 5.23
CA VAL A 5 -16.49 18.50 4.43
C VAL A 5 -15.37 19.53 4.27
N VAL A 6 -15.72 20.80 4.10
CA VAL A 6 -14.74 21.90 3.99
C VAL A 6 -13.89 22.03 5.26
N ASP A 7 -14.50 21.94 6.43
CA ASP A 7 -13.76 22.08 7.70
C ASP A 7 -12.76 20.93 7.89
N VAL A 8 -13.15 19.69 7.57
CA VAL A 8 -12.24 18.53 7.62
C VAL A 8 -11.08 18.72 6.65
N HIS A 9 -11.34 19.09 5.41
CA HIS A 9 -10.28 19.34 4.43
C HIS A 9 -9.36 20.48 4.87
N ASN A 10 -9.90 21.57 5.43
CA ASN A 10 -9.06 22.67 5.91
C ASN A 10 -8.11 22.25 7.04
N GLN A 11 -8.55 21.39 7.94
CA GLN A 11 -7.71 20.83 9.01
C GLN A 11 -6.61 19.91 8.46
N ARG A 12 -6.86 19.27 7.32
CA ARG A 12 -5.98 18.29 6.69
C ARG A 12 -5.29 18.83 5.43
N PHE A 13 -5.20 20.16 5.27
CA PHE A 13 -4.61 20.76 4.05
C PHE A 13 -3.23 20.19 3.73
N GLY A 14 -2.30 20.23 4.67
CA GLY A 14 -0.94 19.72 4.46
C GLY A 14 -0.92 18.21 4.14
N PRO A 15 -1.50 17.35 5.01
CA PRO A 15 -1.56 15.91 4.77
C PRO A 15 -2.22 15.53 3.44
N TYR A 16 -3.33 16.20 3.08
CA TYR A 16 -4.08 15.87 1.86
C TYR A 16 -3.47 16.45 0.58
N THR A 17 -2.51 17.35 0.68
CA THR A 17 -1.93 18.02 -0.49
C THR A 17 -0.41 17.99 -0.52
N THR A 18 0.26 18.83 0.24
CA THR A 18 1.67 19.16 0.01
C THR A 18 2.66 18.27 0.76
N TRP A 19 2.36 17.83 1.96
CA TRP A 19 3.34 17.17 2.84
C TRP A 19 3.93 15.87 2.29
N PRO A 20 3.15 14.97 1.69
CA PRO A 20 3.74 13.75 1.13
C PRO A 20 4.75 14.05 0.02
N ARG A 21 4.43 14.99 -0.85
CA ARG A 21 5.34 15.45 -1.91
C ARG A 21 6.55 16.20 -1.33
N ASP A 22 6.34 17.05 -0.32
CA ASP A 22 7.40 17.84 0.33
C ASP A 22 8.42 16.94 1.03
N ALA A 23 7.97 15.82 1.62
CA ALA A 23 8.85 14.83 2.21
C ALA A 23 9.82 14.24 1.18
N ILE A 24 9.32 13.88 -0.01
CA ILE A 24 10.17 13.40 -1.12
C ILE A 24 11.12 14.50 -1.58
N GLN A 25 10.64 15.73 -1.71
CA GLN A 25 11.44 16.87 -2.13
C GLN A 25 12.60 17.16 -1.15
N ALA A 26 12.33 17.08 0.16
CA ALA A 26 13.34 17.25 1.19
C ALA A 26 14.43 16.17 1.12
N GLY A 27 14.08 14.97 0.66
CA GLY A 27 14.98 13.83 0.52
C GLY A 27 15.69 13.70 -0.84
N LEU A 28 15.62 14.69 -1.74
CA LEU A 28 16.21 14.57 -3.09
C LEU A 28 17.73 14.39 -3.09
N SER A 29 18.42 14.80 -2.03
CA SER A 29 19.86 14.56 -1.86
C SER A 29 20.19 13.09 -1.58
N GLN A 30 19.23 12.29 -1.13
CA GLN A 30 19.43 10.86 -0.90
C GLN A 30 19.37 10.12 -2.25
N PRO A 31 20.33 9.23 -2.55
CA PRO A 31 20.47 8.67 -3.90
C PRO A 31 19.28 7.80 -4.33
N HIS A 32 18.61 7.14 -3.39
CA HIS A 32 17.59 6.12 -3.66
C HIS A 32 16.23 6.40 -3.01
N LEU A 33 16.05 7.55 -2.36
CA LEU A 33 14.79 7.89 -1.72
C LEU A 33 13.68 8.14 -2.75
N GLY A 34 12.54 7.59 -2.49
CA GLY A 34 11.28 7.81 -3.18
C GLY A 34 10.12 7.31 -2.32
N ALA A 35 8.90 7.64 -2.70
CA ALA A 35 7.72 7.14 -2.04
C ALA A 35 6.56 6.95 -3.01
N GLN A 36 5.66 6.07 -2.65
CA GLN A 36 4.38 5.85 -3.30
C GLN A 36 3.29 6.53 -2.47
N ILE A 37 2.40 7.23 -3.13
CA ILE A 37 1.32 7.98 -2.48
C ILE A 37 0.00 7.59 -3.14
N SER A 38 -1.03 7.35 -2.36
CA SER A 38 -2.37 7.07 -2.86
C SER A 38 -3.34 8.18 -2.50
N PHE A 39 -4.21 8.51 -3.43
CA PHE A 39 -5.36 9.39 -3.22
C PHE A 39 -6.61 8.67 -3.69
N THR A 40 -7.69 8.70 -2.91
CA THR A 40 -8.99 8.24 -3.42
C THR A 40 -9.49 9.19 -4.50
N GLY A 41 -10.24 8.67 -5.47
CA GLY A 41 -10.80 9.51 -6.52
C GLY A 41 -11.73 10.59 -5.96
N SER A 42 -12.52 10.28 -4.95
CA SER A 42 -13.39 11.25 -4.28
C SER A 42 -12.64 12.35 -3.54
N LEU A 43 -11.46 12.03 -2.96
CA LEU A 43 -10.59 13.08 -2.39
C LEU A 43 -10.07 14.01 -3.48
N ILE A 44 -9.57 13.48 -4.58
CA ILE A 44 -9.09 14.26 -5.73
C ILE A 44 -10.20 15.18 -6.24
N GLU A 45 -11.41 14.65 -6.43
CA GLU A 45 -12.55 15.44 -6.87
C GLU A 45 -12.90 16.58 -5.91
N ASN A 46 -12.89 16.29 -4.60
CA ASN A 46 -13.15 17.30 -3.58
C ASN A 46 -12.08 18.42 -3.60
N LEU A 47 -10.80 18.07 -3.71
CA LEU A 47 -9.70 19.03 -3.78
C LEU A 47 -9.82 19.92 -5.03
N ASN A 48 -10.14 19.33 -6.18
CA ASN A 48 -10.39 20.06 -7.41
C ASN A 48 -11.59 21.01 -7.28
N ALA A 49 -12.66 20.58 -6.64
CA ALA A 49 -13.84 21.42 -6.42
C ALA A 49 -13.54 22.60 -5.46
N LEU A 50 -12.77 22.36 -4.40
CA LEU A 50 -12.34 23.39 -3.46
C LEU A 50 -11.45 24.44 -4.16
N ALA A 51 -10.54 24.00 -5.03
CA ALA A 51 -9.69 24.87 -5.85
C ALA A 51 -10.52 25.69 -6.84
N ALA A 52 -11.39 25.06 -7.61
CA ALA A 52 -12.25 25.73 -8.58
C ALA A 52 -13.21 26.74 -7.94
N GLY A 53 -13.68 26.45 -6.71
CA GLY A 53 -14.54 27.36 -5.94
C GLY A 53 -13.80 28.50 -5.27
N GLY A 54 -12.46 28.56 -5.30
CA GLY A 54 -11.67 29.58 -4.63
C GLY A 54 -11.87 29.60 -3.11
N VAL A 55 -12.21 28.44 -2.54
CA VAL A 55 -12.54 28.30 -1.12
C VAL A 55 -11.37 28.75 -0.25
N ASN A 56 -11.69 29.44 0.86
CA ASN A 56 -10.70 30.03 1.79
C ASN A 56 -9.66 30.93 1.09
N GLY A 57 -10.15 31.79 0.19
CA GLY A 57 -9.26 32.74 -0.51
C GLY A 57 -8.31 32.10 -1.49
N GLY A 58 -8.66 30.93 -2.02
CA GLY A 58 -7.83 30.21 -2.99
C GLY A 58 -6.72 29.36 -2.37
N MET A 59 -6.84 28.99 -1.12
CA MET A 59 -5.90 28.12 -0.40
C MET A 59 -5.60 26.82 -1.14
N TRP A 60 -6.57 26.30 -1.86
CA TRP A 60 -6.48 25.02 -2.57
C TRP A 60 -5.96 25.14 -4.01
N ASN A 61 -5.76 26.38 -4.50
CA ASN A 61 -5.33 26.59 -5.88
C ASN A 61 -3.97 25.92 -6.14
N ASN A 62 -3.87 25.22 -7.27
CA ASN A 62 -2.66 24.52 -7.69
C ASN A 62 -2.15 23.47 -6.68
N TRP A 63 -3.03 22.85 -5.91
CA TRP A 63 -2.67 21.81 -4.94
C TRP A 63 -1.93 20.62 -5.58
N ASP A 64 -2.22 20.36 -6.85
CA ASP A 64 -1.72 19.28 -7.71
C ASP A 64 -0.33 19.59 -8.35
N ALA A 65 -0.01 20.86 -8.53
CA ALA A 65 1.17 21.30 -9.32
C ALA A 65 2.51 20.76 -8.79
N GLY A 66 2.64 20.57 -7.47
CA GLY A 66 3.85 19.99 -6.89
C GLY A 66 4.05 18.51 -7.26
N TYR A 67 2.97 17.78 -7.49
CA TYR A 67 3.02 16.39 -7.94
C TYR A 67 3.38 16.31 -9.43
N ASP A 68 2.90 17.21 -10.26
CA ASP A 68 3.33 17.35 -11.66
C ASP A 68 4.85 17.54 -11.74
N GLN A 69 5.40 18.44 -10.94
CA GLN A 69 6.83 18.63 -10.83
C GLN A 69 7.55 17.36 -10.36
N GLY A 70 6.98 16.69 -9.36
CA GLY A 70 7.52 15.45 -8.78
C GLY A 70 7.63 14.31 -9.78
N GLY A 71 6.80 14.28 -10.81
CA GLY A 71 6.84 13.29 -11.88
C GLY A 71 8.16 13.26 -12.66
N SER A 72 8.95 14.33 -12.60
CA SER A 72 10.28 14.40 -13.23
C SER A 72 11.43 13.94 -12.32
N TRP A 73 11.17 13.70 -11.04
CA TRP A 73 12.23 13.34 -10.09
C TRP A 73 12.63 11.88 -10.22
N THR A 74 13.93 11.65 -10.38
CA THR A 74 14.49 10.29 -10.50
C THR A 74 15.57 10.03 -9.46
N THR A 75 15.68 8.77 -9.06
CA THR A 75 16.80 8.27 -8.25
C THR A 75 18.08 8.23 -9.10
N THR A 76 19.23 7.98 -8.48
CA THR A 76 20.50 7.77 -9.20
C THR A 76 20.47 6.55 -10.13
N LEU A 77 19.53 5.64 -9.93
CA LEU A 77 19.30 4.48 -10.79
C LEU A 77 18.30 4.76 -11.93
N GLY A 78 17.77 6.00 -12.02
CA GLY A 78 16.79 6.38 -13.02
C GLY A 78 15.35 6.00 -12.70
N ASN A 79 15.07 5.44 -11.53
CA ASN A 79 13.71 5.11 -11.11
C ASN A 79 12.94 6.37 -10.68
N PRO A 80 11.62 6.45 -10.92
CA PRO A 80 10.80 7.53 -10.38
C PRO A 80 10.90 7.61 -8.85
N ARG A 81 10.97 8.82 -8.31
CA ARG A 81 10.93 9.04 -6.87
C ARG A 81 9.53 9.20 -6.32
N LEU A 82 8.61 9.59 -7.16
CA LEU A 82 7.20 9.77 -6.84
C LEU A 82 6.38 8.85 -7.74
N ASP A 83 5.60 7.97 -7.13
CA ASP A 83 4.58 7.18 -7.80
C ASP A 83 3.23 7.45 -7.12
N LEU A 84 2.24 7.85 -7.91
CA LEU A 84 0.86 7.99 -7.45
C LEU A 84 0.14 6.67 -7.71
N VAL A 85 0.15 5.81 -6.70
CA VAL A 85 -0.37 4.44 -6.79
C VAL A 85 -1.88 4.44 -7.09
N ALA A 86 -2.31 3.53 -7.94
CA ALA A 86 -3.73 3.35 -8.24
C ALA A 86 -4.53 3.04 -6.98
N PHE A 87 -5.77 3.50 -6.96
CA PHE A 87 -6.66 3.32 -5.82
C PHE A 87 -8.13 3.17 -6.27
N GLY A 88 -9.02 2.83 -5.34
CA GLY A 88 -10.46 2.87 -5.58
C GLY A 88 -11.01 4.30 -5.54
N TYR A 89 -11.96 4.64 -6.44
CA TYR A 89 -12.53 5.99 -6.48
C TYR A 89 -13.21 6.39 -5.16
N HIS A 90 -14.02 5.49 -4.58
CA HIS A 90 -14.78 5.72 -3.34
C HIS A 90 -14.23 4.98 -2.11
N HIS A 91 -12.96 4.59 -2.10
CA HIS A 91 -12.35 3.82 -0.99
C HIS A 91 -13.10 2.50 -0.67
N PRO A 92 -13.47 1.68 -1.67
CA PRO A 92 -14.24 0.49 -1.38
C PRO A 92 -13.37 -0.68 -0.91
N LEU A 93 -13.92 -1.52 -0.05
CA LEU A 93 -13.34 -2.84 0.23
C LEU A 93 -13.59 -3.74 -0.99
N MET A 94 -12.66 -3.75 -1.93
CA MET A 94 -12.81 -4.41 -3.23
C MET A 94 -13.26 -5.88 -3.17
N PRO A 95 -12.80 -6.70 -2.20
CA PRO A 95 -13.28 -8.08 -2.08
C PRO A 95 -14.78 -8.25 -1.85
N LEU A 96 -15.47 -7.18 -1.43
CA LEU A 96 -16.93 -7.18 -1.20
C LEU A 96 -17.74 -6.74 -2.43
N LEU A 97 -17.07 -6.29 -3.49
CA LEU A 97 -17.69 -5.83 -4.73
C LEU A 97 -17.69 -6.92 -5.78
N ASP A 98 -18.55 -6.78 -6.79
CA ASP A 98 -18.44 -7.61 -8.00
C ASP A 98 -17.33 -7.08 -8.95
N GLU A 99 -17.01 -7.88 -9.96
CA GLU A 99 -15.93 -7.56 -10.90
C GLU A 99 -16.18 -6.24 -11.65
N GLN A 100 -17.44 -5.98 -12.03
CA GLN A 100 -17.79 -4.79 -12.81
C GLN A 100 -17.66 -3.53 -11.96
N ASP A 101 -18.06 -3.59 -10.70
CA ASP A 101 -17.95 -2.48 -9.76
C ASP A 101 -16.50 -2.16 -9.44
N ILE A 102 -15.65 -3.18 -9.23
CA ILE A 102 -14.21 -2.98 -9.05
C ILE A 102 -13.61 -2.26 -10.26
N ARG A 103 -13.90 -2.73 -11.46
CA ARG A 103 -13.42 -2.11 -12.70
C ARG A 103 -13.94 -0.68 -12.85
N MET A 104 -15.19 -0.41 -12.48
CA MET A 104 -15.73 0.95 -12.50
C MET A 104 -14.98 1.87 -11.53
N GLN A 105 -14.70 1.42 -10.30
CA GLN A 105 -13.92 2.19 -9.33
C GLN A 105 -12.55 2.60 -9.89
N ILE A 106 -11.85 1.68 -10.55
CA ILE A 106 -10.53 1.95 -11.15
C ILE A 106 -10.66 2.90 -12.36
N ARG A 107 -11.66 2.73 -13.20
CA ARG A 107 -11.90 3.61 -14.37
C ARG A 107 -12.24 5.03 -13.97
N LEU A 108 -13.09 5.21 -12.97
CA LEU A 108 -13.40 6.54 -12.42
C LEU A 108 -12.14 7.18 -11.82
N HIS A 109 -11.32 6.40 -11.10
CA HIS A 109 -10.06 6.90 -10.55
C HIS A 109 -9.10 7.33 -11.68
N LYS A 110 -8.92 6.53 -12.73
CA LYS A 110 -8.12 6.90 -13.91
C LYS A 110 -8.63 8.17 -14.56
N HIS A 111 -9.94 8.33 -14.64
CA HIS A 111 -10.55 9.51 -15.26
C HIS A 111 -10.22 10.79 -14.50
N ILE A 112 -10.46 10.82 -13.18
CA ILE A 112 -10.16 12.00 -12.37
C ILE A 112 -8.65 12.25 -12.27
N TYR A 113 -7.84 11.20 -12.22
CA TYR A 113 -6.38 11.28 -12.27
C TYR A 113 -5.90 12.04 -13.51
N ALA A 114 -6.34 11.62 -14.68
CA ALA A 114 -5.95 12.23 -15.96
C ALA A 114 -6.41 13.67 -16.11
N GLN A 115 -7.47 14.07 -15.43
CA GLN A 115 -7.94 15.46 -15.41
C GLN A 115 -7.12 16.35 -14.47
N THR A 116 -6.53 15.77 -13.43
CA THR A 116 -5.82 16.49 -12.37
C THR A 116 -4.34 16.61 -12.70
N TRP A 117 -3.66 15.50 -12.95
CA TRP A 117 -2.20 15.49 -13.20
C TRP A 117 -1.89 15.35 -14.69
N THR A 118 -2.00 16.47 -15.41
CA THR A 118 -1.81 16.49 -16.87
C THR A 118 -0.35 16.47 -17.31
N GLY A 119 0.58 16.88 -16.46
CA GLY A 119 2.03 16.88 -16.66
C GLY A 119 2.79 16.03 -15.65
N GLY A 120 2.08 15.31 -14.78
CA GLY A 120 2.62 14.59 -13.65
C GLY A 120 3.06 13.16 -13.95
N PRO A 121 3.18 12.34 -12.89
CA PRO A 121 3.49 10.92 -13.02
C PRO A 121 2.48 10.21 -13.91
N THR A 122 2.92 9.21 -14.67
CA THR A 122 2.00 8.33 -15.38
C THR A 122 1.17 7.54 -14.38
N TYR A 123 -0.05 7.16 -14.78
CA TYR A 123 -0.91 6.34 -13.91
C TYR A 123 -0.19 5.05 -13.52
N SER A 124 -0.12 4.76 -12.24
CA SER A 124 0.59 3.60 -11.72
C SER A 124 -0.02 2.29 -12.22
N ARG A 125 0.84 1.31 -12.45
CA ARG A 125 0.43 -0.09 -12.72
C ARG A 125 0.31 -0.92 -11.44
N GLY A 126 0.54 -0.31 -10.29
CA GLY A 126 0.32 -0.89 -8.98
C GLY A 126 -0.90 -0.31 -8.30
N ILE A 127 -1.52 -1.10 -7.43
CA ILE A 127 -2.66 -0.68 -6.64
C ILE A 127 -2.43 -0.93 -5.16
N PHE A 128 -2.83 0.04 -4.34
CA PHE A 128 -3.04 -0.14 -2.91
C PHE A 128 -4.54 -0.34 -2.69
N PRO A 129 -5.00 -1.56 -2.36
CA PRO A 129 -6.40 -1.78 -2.03
C PRO A 129 -6.75 -1.08 -0.72
N ALA A 130 -7.92 -0.44 -0.66
CA ALA A 130 -8.41 0.17 0.56
C ALA A 130 -8.33 -0.80 1.75
N GLU A 131 -7.77 -0.35 2.88
CA GLU A 131 -7.58 -1.15 4.10
C GLU A 131 -6.73 -2.43 3.88
N THR A 132 -5.85 -2.44 2.89
CA THR A 132 -5.11 -3.64 2.46
C THR A 132 -5.99 -4.86 2.17
N ALA A 133 -7.29 -4.63 1.97
CA ALA A 133 -8.27 -5.71 1.77
C ALA A 133 -8.02 -6.43 0.44
N PHE A 134 -7.61 -7.68 0.52
CA PHE A 134 -7.29 -8.52 -0.62
C PHE A 134 -8.06 -9.85 -0.59
N SER A 135 -8.43 -10.30 -1.78
CA SER A 135 -8.85 -11.67 -2.08
C SER A 135 -8.52 -11.94 -3.54
N GLU A 136 -8.19 -13.18 -3.88
CA GLU A 136 -7.88 -13.61 -5.24
C GLU A 136 -8.99 -13.30 -6.24
N ARG A 137 -10.24 -13.20 -5.79
CA ARG A 137 -11.39 -12.87 -6.65
C ARG A 137 -11.32 -11.49 -7.32
N ILE A 138 -10.50 -10.55 -6.79
CA ILE A 138 -10.35 -9.22 -7.37
C ILE A 138 -9.33 -9.20 -8.51
N ILE A 139 -8.46 -10.20 -8.62
CA ILE A 139 -7.37 -10.27 -9.60
C ILE A 139 -7.85 -10.08 -11.05
N PRO A 140 -8.92 -10.75 -11.52
CA PRO A 140 -9.38 -10.56 -12.89
C PRO A 140 -9.76 -9.12 -13.21
N ALA A 141 -10.43 -8.43 -12.28
CA ALA A 141 -10.81 -7.03 -12.45
C ALA A 141 -9.59 -6.11 -12.52
N LEU A 142 -8.61 -6.32 -11.64
CA LEU A 142 -7.38 -5.52 -11.60
C LEU A 142 -6.58 -5.68 -12.90
N VAL A 143 -6.34 -6.92 -13.32
CA VAL A 143 -5.60 -7.23 -14.55
C VAL A 143 -6.32 -6.69 -15.80
N ALA A 144 -7.65 -6.81 -15.86
CA ALA A 144 -8.44 -6.26 -16.96
C ALA A 144 -8.35 -4.72 -17.07
N GLU A 145 -8.03 -4.04 -15.98
CA GLU A 145 -7.79 -2.60 -15.94
C GLU A 145 -6.29 -2.23 -16.02
N GLY A 146 -5.41 -3.19 -16.36
CA GLY A 146 -3.98 -2.94 -16.59
C GLY A 146 -3.16 -2.72 -15.31
N ILE A 147 -3.62 -3.26 -14.19
CA ILE A 147 -2.88 -3.30 -12.93
C ILE A 147 -2.03 -4.57 -12.92
N ASP A 148 -0.73 -4.43 -12.70
CA ASP A 148 0.24 -5.53 -12.73
C ASP A 148 0.58 -6.08 -11.37
N TRP A 149 0.52 -5.21 -10.34
CA TRP A 149 0.85 -5.60 -8.97
C TRP A 149 -0.08 -4.98 -7.94
N VAL A 150 -0.20 -5.65 -6.82
CA VAL A 150 -1.06 -5.26 -5.69
C VAL A 150 -0.27 -5.35 -4.39
N LEU A 151 -0.45 -4.36 -3.51
CA LEU A 151 0.07 -4.41 -2.15
C LEU A 151 -0.85 -5.28 -1.29
N VAL A 152 -0.27 -6.24 -0.57
CA VAL A 152 -1.01 -7.17 0.29
C VAL A 152 -0.25 -7.33 1.61
N ASP A 153 -0.93 -7.21 2.73
CA ASP A 153 -0.29 -7.43 4.03
C ASP A 153 0.39 -8.80 4.10
N ASN A 154 1.61 -8.86 4.60
CA ASN A 154 2.40 -10.08 4.70
C ASN A 154 1.75 -11.17 5.55
N ILE A 155 0.88 -10.82 6.48
CA ILE A 155 0.07 -11.77 7.24
C ILE A 155 -0.79 -12.69 6.34
N HIS A 156 -1.23 -12.23 5.17
CA HIS A 156 -1.98 -13.07 4.23
C HIS A 156 -1.08 -14.15 3.60
N PHE A 157 0.18 -13.81 3.31
CA PHE A 157 1.17 -14.77 2.84
C PHE A 157 1.50 -15.79 3.93
N ASP A 158 1.74 -15.32 5.16
CA ASP A 158 2.02 -16.17 6.31
C ASP A 158 0.91 -17.19 6.56
N ARG A 159 -0.33 -16.72 6.54
CA ARG A 159 -1.53 -17.57 6.79
C ARG A 159 -1.77 -18.60 5.69
N ALA A 160 -1.24 -18.39 4.50
CA ALA A 160 -1.31 -19.34 3.40
C ALA A 160 -0.19 -20.40 3.44
N CYS A 161 0.69 -20.38 4.43
CA CYS A 161 1.75 -21.37 4.63
C CYS A 161 1.32 -22.48 5.59
N LEU A 162 1.81 -23.70 5.32
CA LEU A 162 1.69 -24.81 6.27
C LEU A 162 2.36 -24.45 7.60
N ASN A 163 1.79 -24.95 8.69
CA ASN A 163 2.28 -24.74 10.05
C ASN A 163 2.30 -23.27 10.50
N TYR A 164 1.43 -22.42 9.93
CA TYR A 164 1.27 -21.06 10.44
C TYR A 164 1.10 -21.07 11.98
N PRO A 165 1.97 -20.36 12.72
CA PRO A 165 1.99 -20.40 14.18
C PRO A 165 0.87 -19.54 14.78
N HIS A 166 -0.37 -20.01 14.66
CA HIS A 166 -1.53 -19.30 15.18
C HIS A 166 -1.49 -19.16 16.70
N THR A 167 -1.71 -17.95 17.19
CA THR A 167 -1.90 -17.67 18.62
C THR A 167 -3.22 -16.96 18.84
N ASN A 168 -3.88 -17.26 19.94
CA ASN A 168 -5.13 -16.60 20.32
C ASN A 168 -4.94 -15.11 20.66
N GLN A 169 -3.70 -14.64 20.80
CA GLN A 169 -3.36 -13.25 21.13
C GLN A 169 -3.33 -12.34 19.89
N SER A 170 -3.28 -12.91 18.70
CA SER A 170 -3.21 -12.15 17.44
C SER A 170 -4.53 -11.45 17.06
N GLY A 171 -5.63 -11.75 17.73
CA GLY A 171 -6.98 -11.28 17.35
C GLY A 171 -7.50 -11.87 16.03
N LEU A 172 -6.75 -12.78 15.42
CA LEU A 172 -7.09 -13.43 14.16
C LEU A 172 -7.58 -14.85 14.41
N PHE A 173 -8.55 -15.30 13.61
CA PHE A 173 -8.92 -16.72 13.59
C PHE A 173 -7.80 -17.56 12.96
N ALA A 174 -7.70 -18.83 13.37
CA ALA A 174 -6.81 -19.77 12.71
C ALA A 174 -7.14 -19.83 11.20
N PRO A 175 -6.15 -19.93 10.31
CA PRO A 175 -6.41 -20.13 8.89
C PRO A 175 -7.09 -21.48 8.66
N ASN A 176 -7.92 -21.55 7.63
CA ASN A 176 -8.46 -22.81 7.18
C ASN A 176 -7.31 -23.65 6.58
N ALA A 177 -7.25 -24.93 6.93
CA ALA A 177 -6.22 -25.84 6.40
C ALA A 177 -6.23 -25.94 4.86
N ALA A 178 -7.40 -25.74 4.24
CA ALA A 178 -7.52 -25.74 2.78
C ALA A 178 -6.84 -24.50 2.12
N ASP A 179 -6.63 -23.43 2.86
CA ASP A 179 -5.98 -22.20 2.38
C ASP A 179 -4.45 -22.23 2.58
N GLN A 180 -3.94 -23.19 3.37
CA GLN A 180 -2.52 -23.37 3.62
C GLN A 180 -1.86 -24.16 2.48
N ILE A 181 -1.77 -23.53 1.32
CA ILE A 181 -1.29 -24.14 0.07
C ILE A 181 0.22 -24.00 -0.16
N ASN A 182 0.89 -23.14 0.60
CA ASN A 182 2.32 -22.94 0.49
C ASN A 182 3.08 -23.82 1.48
N PRO A 183 4.32 -24.21 1.16
CA PRO A 183 5.17 -24.97 2.08
C PRO A 183 5.40 -24.25 3.40
N ASP A 184 5.75 -25.01 4.43
CA ASP A 184 6.28 -24.45 5.68
C ASP A 184 7.57 -23.66 5.37
N PRO A 185 7.67 -22.38 5.72
CA PRO A 185 8.88 -21.59 5.53
C PRO A 185 10.12 -22.26 6.15
N ALA A 186 9.99 -22.86 7.30
CA ALA A 186 11.09 -23.54 7.97
C ALA A 186 11.61 -24.78 7.22
N ALA A 187 10.79 -25.40 6.38
CA ALA A 187 11.20 -26.53 5.56
C ALA A 187 11.99 -26.11 4.30
N ASN A 188 11.99 -24.83 3.94
CA ASN A 188 12.58 -24.29 2.71
C ASN A 188 13.74 -23.32 2.95
N GLY A 189 14.48 -23.48 4.03
CA GLY A 189 15.64 -22.63 4.34
C GLY A 189 15.30 -21.27 4.96
N GLY A 190 14.02 -21.03 5.23
CA GLY A 190 13.53 -19.89 6.00
C GLY A 190 13.18 -20.26 7.44
N ALA A 191 12.42 -19.40 8.09
CA ALA A 191 11.93 -19.64 9.44
C ALA A 191 10.62 -18.89 9.73
N TRP A 192 9.93 -19.36 10.77
CA TRP A 192 8.97 -18.55 11.50
C TRP A 192 9.74 -17.70 12.53
N VAL A 193 9.83 -16.41 12.28
CA VAL A 193 10.58 -15.47 13.14
C VAL A 193 9.61 -14.76 14.06
N GLN A 194 9.87 -14.87 15.38
CA GLN A 194 9.11 -14.09 16.37
C GLN A 194 9.61 -12.65 16.35
N LEU A 195 8.75 -11.72 15.93
CA LEU A 195 9.04 -10.30 16.03
C LEU A 195 8.78 -9.83 17.47
N ASN A 196 9.80 -9.25 18.07
CA ASN A 196 9.77 -8.66 19.40
C ASN A 196 10.00 -7.16 19.29
N ASN A 197 9.75 -6.42 20.37
CA ASN A 197 9.86 -4.97 20.44
C ASN A 197 8.85 -4.23 19.54
N LEU A 198 7.76 -4.91 19.17
CA LEU A 198 6.62 -4.31 18.47
C LEU A 198 5.43 -4.21 19.43
N TRP A 199 4.51 -3.32 19.08
CA TRP A 199 3.25 -3.15 19.78
C TRP A 199 2.46 -4.47 19.91
N ALA A 200 2.44 -5.26 18.87
CA ALA A 200 1.82 -6.58 18.83
C ALA A 200 2.84 -7.63 18.36
N PRO A 201 3.54 -8.30 19.26
CA PRO A 201 4.49 -9.34 18.88
C PRO A 201 3.82 -10.40 18.03
N SER A 202 4.43 -10.71 16.90
CA SER A 202 3.89 -11.65 15.92
C SER A 202 4.99 -12.51 15.32
N GLN A 203 4.60 -13.63 14.74
CA GLN A 203 5.51 -14.45 13.97
C GLN A 203 5.29 -14.21 12.49
N VAL A 204 6.37 -14.06 11.74
CA VAL A 204 6.37 -13.85 10.30
C VAL A 204 7.25 -14.89 9.62
N SER A 205 6.90 -15.23 8.39
CA SER A 205 7.71 -16.13 7.57
C SER A 205 8.85 -15.35 6.90
N ALA A 206 10.09 -15.63 7.26
CA ALA A 206 11.25 -15.03 6.61
C ALA A 206 12.03 -16.10 5.82
N PRO A 207 12.43 -15.84 4.55
CA PRO A 207 12.23 -14.60 3.79
C PRO A 207 10.86 -14.48 3.09
N PHE A 208 10.04 -15.53 3.07
CA PHE A 208 8.84 -15.66 2.24
C PHE A 208 7.86 -14.49 2.37
N GLY A 209 7.51 -14.08 3.58
CA GLY A 209 6.59 -12.96 3.84
C GLY A 209 7.14 -11.56 3.49
N TYR A 210 8.35 -11.49 2.94
CA TYR A 210 9.00 -10.24 2.50
C TYR A 210 9.46 -10.30 1.04
N GLN A 211 9.01 -11.28 0.28
CA GLN A 211 9.34 -11.42 -1.13
C GLN A 211 8.09 -11.25 -1.99
N PRO A 212 8.15 -10.55 -3.13
CA PRO A 212 7.06 -10.51 -4.09
C PRO A 212 6.76 -11.90 -4.64
N HIS A 213 5.47 -12.21 -4.78
CA HIS A 213 4.99 -13.49 -5.27
C HIS A 213 3.99 -13.32 -6.40
N TYR A 214 3.88 -14.31 -7.27
CA TYR A 214 2.72 -14.43 -8.14
C TYR A 214 1.54 -14.95 -7.33
N VAL A 215 0.42 -14.24 -7.42
CA VAL A 215 -0.88 -14.66 -6.92
C VAL A 215 -1.81 -14.92 -8.09
N GLN A 216 -2.74 -15.84 -7.92
CA GLN A 216 -3.59 -16.25 -9.02
C GLN A 216 -5.05 -16.43 -8.59
N TYR A 217 -5.92 -16.14 -9.55
CA TYR A 217 -7.30 -16.53 -9.52
C TYR A 217 -7.53 -17.66 -10.52
N VAL A 218 -8.19 -18.73 -10.10
CA VAL A 218 -8.64 -19.80 -10.97
C VAL A 218 -10.15 -19.68 -11.15
N ASN A 219 -10.58 -19.45 -12.38
CA ASN A 219 -12.02 -19.35 -12.66
C ASN A 219 -12.68 -20.71 -12.40
N PRO A 220 -13.65 -20.79 -11.47
CA PRO A 220 -14.22 -22.08 -11.05
C PRO A 220 -15.08 -22.77 -12.13
N VAL A 221 -15.47 -22.04 -13.16
CA VAL A 221 -16.28 -22.59 -14.26
C VAL A 221 -15.43 -23.06 -15.41
N THR A 222 -14.42 -22.27 -15.78
CA THR A 222 -13.60 -22.53 -16.99
C THR A 222 -12.22 -23.10 -16.70
N GLY A 223 -11.75 -23.02 -15.44
CA GLY A 223 -10.38 -23.36 -15.07
C GLY A 223 -9.32 -22.36 -15.57
N ALA A 224 -9.74 -21.25 -16.20
CA ALA A 224 -8.81 -20.22 -16.67
C ALA A 224 -8.09 -19.55 -15.49
N ILE A 225 -6.79 -19.35 -15.64
CA ILE A 225 -5.94 -18.73 -14.62
C ILE A 225 -5.64 -17.29 -15.02
N THR A 226 -5.82 -16.38 -14.07
CA THR A 226 -5.37 -14.98 -14.15
C THR A 226 -4.36 -14.75 -13.03
N GLN A 227 -3.21 -14.16 -13.35
CA GLN A 227 -2.12 -13.93 -12.40
C GLN A 227 -1.73 -12.47 -12.34
N MET A 228 -1.22 -12.05 -11.18
CA MET A 228 -0.56 -10.76 -10.99
C MET A 228 0.51 -10.89 -9.90
N ILE A 229 1.33 -9.86 -9.73
CA ILE A 229 2.32 -9.80 -8.66
C ILE A 229 1.63 -9.27 -7.39
N ALA A 230 1.80 -9.96 -6.27
CA ALA A 230 1.51 -9.41 -4.95
C ALA A 230 2.81 -9.05 -4.26
N VAL A 231 2.87 -7.83 -3.74
CA VAL A 231 4.00 -7.29 -2.99
C VAL A 231 3.62 -7.31 -1.52
N PRO A 232 4.36 -8.05 -0.67
CA PRO A 232 4.06 -8.10 0.76
C PRO A 232 4.31 -6.75 1.42
N ALA A 233 3.32 -6.21 2.09
CA ALA A 233 3.49 -5.09 3.00
C ALA A 233 3.89 -5.61 4.38
N ALA A 234 4.93 -5.03 4.96
CA ALA A 234 5.42 -5.36 6.29
C ALA A 234 4.46 -4.77 7.34
N ARG A 235 3.34 -5.46 7.56
CA ARG A 235 2.20 -4.97 8.34
C ARG A 235 2.60 -4.50 9.73
N TYR A 236 3.41 -5.28 10.43
CA TYR A 236 3.71 -4.99 11.82
C TYR A 236 4.67 -3.82 11.95
N GLU A 237 5.69 -3.78 11.12
CA GLU A 237 6.67 -2.70 11.04
C GLU A 237 6.01 -1.38 10.58
N GLY A 238 5.19 -1.45 9.54
CA GLY A 238 4.45 -0.28 9.03
C GLY A 238 3.44 0.25 10.04
N ASN A 239 2.77 -0.63 10.79
CA ASN A 239 1.83 -0.22 11.83
C ASN A 239 2.53 0.51 13.00
N GLU A 240 3.75 0.09 13.36
CA GLU A 240 4.55 0.79 14.38
C GLU A 240 5.01 2.17 13.88
N ASP A 241 5.41 2.28 12.62
CA ASP A 241 5.80 3.56 12.02
C ASP A 241 4.61 4.52 11.97
N GLY A 242 3.45 4.06 11.54
CA GLY A 242 2.22 4.84 11.50
C GLY A 242 1.72 5.34 12.86
N ARG A 243 2.21 4.76 13.95
CA ARG A 243 1.78 5.09 15.32
C ARG A 243 2.74 6.00 16.11
N GLY A 244 3.49 6.84 15.44
CA GLY A 244 4.23 7.88 16.13
C GLY A 244 5.75 7.78 16.01
N GLY A 245 6.23 7.12 14.98
CA GLY A 245 7.65 7.01 14.73
C GLY A 245 8.37 6.07 15.69
N TYR A 246 7.65 5.23 16.42
CA TYR A 246 8.28 4.18 17.24
C TYR A 246 9.13 3.26 16.37
N GLY A 247 8.61 2.91 15.19
CA GLY A 247 9.28 2.08 14.22
C GLY A 247 10.60 2.67 13.75
N ALA A 248 10.65 3.96 13.52
CA ALA A 248 11.86 4.64 13.04
C ALA A 248 13.06 4.48 13.97
N PHE A 249 12.84 4.30 15.26
CA PHE A 249 13.90 4.02 16.24
C PHE A 249 14.20 2.53 16.42
N LEU A 250 13.33 1.66 15.94
CA LEU A 250 13.40 0.22 16.19
C LEU A 250 13.63 -0.60 14.91
N TYR A 251 13.70 0.05 13.74
CA TYR A 251 13.85 -0.68 12.48
C TYR A 251 15.07 -1.60 12.46
N ASP A 252 16.21 -1.14 12.92
CA ASP A 252 17.41 -1.97 13.05
C ASP A 252 17.17 -3.14 14.02
N VAL A 253 16.59 -2.89 15.19
CA VAL A 253 16.32 -3.92 16.21
C VAL A 253 15.28 -4.94 15.70
N VAL A 254 14.25 -4.50 14.97
CA VAL A 254 13.23 -5.39 14.43
C VAL A 254 13.76 -6.16 13.24
N MET A 255 14.41 -5.49 12.29
CA MET A 255 14.96 -6.11 11.08
C MET A 255 16.10 -7.09 11.39
N ASP A 256 16.91 -6.83 12.40
CA ASP A 256 17.98 -7.74 12.86
C ASP A 256 17.45 -9.14 13.23
N GLN A 257 16.16 -9.25 13.57
CA GLN A 257 15.55 -10.53 13.93
C GLN A 257 15.37 -11.44 12.71
N TYR A 258 15.23 -10.90 11.50
CA TYR A 258 14.99 -11.67 10.29
C TYR A 258 15.95 -11.40 9.13
N ILE A 259 16.75 -10.33 9.15
CA ILE A 259 17.66 -9.96 8.05
C ILE A 259 18.65 -11.09 7.69
N GLN A 260 19.01 -11.94 8.64
CA GLN A 260 19.88 -13.10 8.41
C GLN A 260 19.31 -14.10 7.37
N TYR A 261 18.02 -14.06 7.13
CA TYR A 261 17.36 -14.91 6.10
C TYR A 261 17.39 -14.29 4.71
N ASN A 262 17.90 -13.05 4.56
CA ASN A 262 18.07 -12.40 3.25
C ASN A 262 19.36 -12.91 2.57
N THR A 263 19.37 -14.19 2.23
CA THR A 263 20.55 -14.89 1.70
C THR A 263 20.54 -15.09 0.18
N ASP A 264 19.40 -14.87 -0.47
CA ASP A 264 19.27 -14.99 -1.92
C ASP A 264 19.30 -13.62 -2.58
N ALA A 265 20.42 -13.26 -3.20
CA ALA A 265 20.59 -12.00 -3.90
C ALA A 265 19.74 -11.87 -5.17
N ALA A 266 19.26 -12.99 -5.75
CA ALA A 266 18.36 -12.97 -6.89
C ALA A 266 16.90 -12.70 -6.49
N HIS A 267 16.52 -13.05 -5.25
CA HIS A 267 15.20 -12.83 -4.69
C HIS A 267 15.33 -12.19 -3.29
N PRO A 268 15.82 -10.96 -3.21
CA PRO A 268 16.04 -10.30 -1.92
C PRO A 268 14.73 -10.07 -1.19
N MET A 269 14.83 -9.99 0.14
CA MET A 269 13.72 -9.51 0.96
C MET A 269 13.47 -8.03 0.67
N PHE A 270 12.20 -7.66 0.64
CA PHE A 270 11.73 -6.31 0.38
C PHE A 270 10.76 -5.90 1.48
N VAL A 271 11.24 -5.08 2.41
CA VAL A 271 10.43 -4.59 3.55
C VAL A 271 9.68 -3.36 3.10
N VAL A 272 8.40 -3.53 2.78
CA VAL A 272 7.52 -2.44 2.32
C VAL A 272 6.74 -1.90 3.51
N LEU A 273 6.98 -0.66 3.86
CA LEU A 273 6.23 0.03 4.91
C LEU A 273 5.06 0.78 4.29
N HIS A 274 3.92 0.75 4.94
CA HIS A 274 2.76 1.53 4.55
C HIS A 274 2.00 2.01 5.78
N HIS A 275 1.41 3.18 5.69
CA HIS A 275 0.53 3.75 6.71
C HIS A 275 -0.34 4.86 6.12
N ASP A 276 -1.29 5.34 6.88
CA ASP A 276 -2.13 6.46 6.48
C ASP A 276 -1.31 7.75 6.43
N GLY A 277 -1.29 8.39 5.27
CA GLY A 277 -0.49 9.59 5.04
C GLY A 277 -1.03 10.84 5.73
N ASP A 278 -2.28 10.81 6.17
CA ASP A 278 -2.94 11.90 6.91
C ASP A 278 -2.85 11.76 8.42
N ASN A 279 -2.31 10.66 8.91
CA ASN A 279 -2.02 10.44 10.32
C ASN A 279 -0.65 11.00 10.68
N TYR A 280 -0.62 11.90 11.66
CA TYR A 280 0.61 12.52 12.14
C TYR A 280 1.45 11.55 12.97
N GLY A 281 2.09 10.58 12.31
CA GLY A 281 3.00 9.69 13.00
C GLY A 281 2.45 9.03 14.25
N GLY A 282 1.15 8.83 14.34
CA GLY A 282 0.55 8.31 15.53
C GLY A 282 -0.84 7.71 15.38
N GLY A 283 -1.43 7.84 14.23
CA GLY A 283 -2.76 7.29 14.01
C GLY A 283 -3.79 7.76 15.04
N THR A 284 -3.55 8.91 15.62
CA THR A 284 -4.55 9.55 16.48
C THR A 284 -5.25 10.60 15.67
N ASP A 285 -6.51 10.37 15.44
CA ASP A 285 -7.42 11.35 14.88
C ASP A 285 -7.56 12.57 15.78
#